data_93a8e8e2d669b94cd7bb665710d97ac6
#
_entry.id   93a8e8e2d669b94cd7bb665710d97ac6
#
_cell.length_a   1.000
_cell.length_b   1.000
_cell.length_c   1.000
_cell.angle_alpha   90.00
_cell.angle_beta   90.00
_cell.angle_gamma   90.00
#
_symmetry.space_group_name_H-M   'P 1'
#
loop_
_entity.id
_entity.type
_entity.pdbx_description
1 polymer ?
#
loop_
_entity_poly.entity_id
_entity_poly.type
_entity_poly.pdbx_seq_one_letter_code
_entity_poly.pdbx_strand_id
1 'polypeptide(L)'
;KYYSSELSARYSSAPDYFPVASAAVKRMIEHTGPLVLEDFSENGQACQLMKRGVILRHMVLPKHKDDSIRLLHWIHDNLPEGHFLVSLMSQYTPFYQAADHGIGRRITTYEYRRVVNYAMDLGLSSGYMQQKSSAKEEYTPSFDLTGV
;
A
#
# COMPACT_ATOMS: atom_id res chain seq x y z
N LYS A 1 1.87 -3.81 5.24
CA LYS A 1 2.99 -2.87 5.27
C LYS A 1 4.31 -3.60 5.04
N TYR A 2 4.55 -4.73 5.73
CA TYR A 2 5.75 -5.57 5.60
C TYR A 2 5.35 -7.01 5.32
N TYR A 3 6.15 -7.71 4.51
CA TYR A 3 6.10 -9.16 4.38
C TYR A 3 7.08 -9.84 5.35
N SER A 4 8.30 -9.28 5.46
CA SER A 4 9.35 -9.79 6.32
C SER A 4 9.13 -9.43 7.79
N SER A 5 9.25 -10.43 8.68
CA SER A 5 9.22 -10.24 10.13
C SER A 5 10.42 -9.43 10.64
N GLU A 6 11.58 -9.54 9.97
CA GLU A 6 12.76 -8.75 10.27
C GLU A 6 12.51 -7.25 10.06
N LEU A 7 11.90 -6.86 8.92
CA LEU A 7 11.59 -5.47 8.63
C LEU A 7 10.51 -4.92 9.55
N SER A 8 9.49 -5.71 9.86
CA SER A 8 8.42 -5.28 10.75
C SER A 8 8.91 -5.14 12.20
N ALA A 9 9.78 -6.02 12.66
CA ALA A 9 10.45 -5.89 13.96
C ALA A 9 11.32 -4.64 14.01
N ARG A 10 12.15 -4.42 12.96
CA ARG A 10 13.10 -3.30 12.89
C ARG A 10 12.42 -1.93 12.83
N TYR A 11 11.34 -1.77 12.05
CA TYR A 11 10.74 -0.46 11.79
C TYR A 11 9.45 -0.19 12.57
N SER A 12 8.87 -1.20 13.19
CA SER A 12 7.58 -1.06 13.90
C SER A 12 7.50 -1.87 15.19
N SER A 13 8.60 -2.52 15.62
CA SER A 13 8.66 -3.38 16.81
C SER A 13 7.55 -4.45 16.85
N ALA A 14 7.14 -4.94 15.67
CA ALA A 14 6.02 -5.85 15.49
C ALA A 14 6.45 -7.07 14.63
N PRO A 15 7.19 -8.05 15.19
CA PRO A 15 7.71 -9.18 14.42
C PRO A 15 6.60 -10.09 13.86
N ASP A 16 5.43 -10.08 14.46
CA ASP A 16 4.23 -10.81 14.08
C ASP A 16 3.28 -10.05 13.15
N TYR A 17 3.72 -8.89 12.63
CA TYR A 17 2.88 -8.02 11.79
C TYR A 17 2.24 -8.75 10.62
N PHE A 18 3.03 -9.52 9.85
CA PHE A 18 2.51 -10.14 8.63
C PHE A 18 1.46 -11.24 8.90
N PRO A 19 1.69 -12.19 9.81
CA PRO A 19 0.67 -13.17 10.18
C PRO A 19 -0.65 -12.51 10.62
N VAL A 20 -0.59 -11.48 11.47
CA VAL A 20 -1.78 -10.78 11.97
C VAL A 20 -2.47 -10.02 10.85
N ALA A 21 -1.72 -9.22 10.07
CA ALA A 21 -2.28 -8.41 8.99
C ALA A 21 -2.88 -9.26 7.88
N SER A 22 -2.23 -10.37 7.50
CA SER A 22 -2.73 -11.27 6.46
C SER A 22 -4.02 -11.99 6.88
N ALA A 23 -4.11 -12.43 8.13
CA ALA A 23 -5.34 -13.01 8.68
C ALA A 23 -6.47 -11.96 8.72
N ALA A 24 -6.18 -10.74 9.14
CA ALA A 24 -7.16 -9.64 9.18
C ALA A 24 -7.70 -9.31 7.77
N VAL A 25 -6.81 -9.23 6.77
CA VAL A 25 -7.21 -8.98 5.37
C VAL A 25 -8.14 -10.09 4.85
N LYS A 26 -7.83 -11.36 5.09
CA LYS A 26 -8.69 -12.48 4.69
C LYS A 26 -10.08 -12.35 5.32
N ARG A 27 -10.17 -12.06 6.62
CA ARG A 27 -11.46 -11.85 7.30
C ARG A 27 -12.22 -10.65 6.75
N MET A 28 -11.53 -9.54 6.46
CA MET A 28 -12.18 -8.36 5.85
C MET A 28 -12.80 -8.72 4.49
N ILE A 29 -12.09 -9.46 3.64
CA ILE A 29 -12.57 -9.91 2.33
C ILE A 29 -13.76 -10.86 2.48
N GLU A 30 -13.70 -11.83 3.39
CA GLU A 30 -14.80 -12.75 3.68
C GLU A 30 -16.07 -12.01 4.12
N HIS A 31 -15.95 -11.03 5.01
CA HIS A 31 -17.08 -10.25 5.51
C HIS A 31 -17.64 -9.26 4.47
N THR A 32 -16.76 -8.66 3.67
CA THR A 32 -17.15 -7.63 2.71
C THR A 32 -17.73 -8.25 1.44
N GLY A 33 -17.22 -9.43 1.03
CA GLY A 33 -17.59 -10.09 -0.22
C GLY A 33 -16.98 -9.43 -1.46
N PRO A 34 -17.50 -9.72 -2.67
CA PRO A 34 -16.95 -9.23 -3.93
C PRO A 34 -16.92 -7.71 -4.04
N LEU A 35 -15.94 -7.20 -4.79
CA LEU A 35 -15.83 -5.80 -5.17
C LEU A 35 -17.06 -5.37 -6.01
N VAL A 36 -17.66 -4.24 -5.64
CA VAL A 36 -18.74 -3.61 -6.40
C VAL A 36 -18.31 -2.20 -6.75
N LEU A 37 -18.18 -1.95 -8.05
CA LEU A 37 -17.91 -0.64 -8.62
C LEU A 37 -19.18 -0.13 -9.29
N GLU A 38 -19.47 1.16 -9.15
CA GLU A 38 -20.56 1.86 -9.80
C GLU A 38 -19.98 2.94 -10.70
N ASP A 39 -20.37 2.92 -11.96
CA ASP A 39 -19.96 3.95 -12.91
C ASP A 39 -20.78 5.22 -12.67
N PHE A 40 -20.12 6.36 -12.62
CA PHE A 40 -20.75 7.65 -12.54
C PHE A 40 -20.00 8.68 -13.42
N SER A 41 -20.65 9.78 -13.73
CA SER A 41 -20.04 10.85 -14.48
C SER A 41 -19.93 12.11 -13.60
N GLU A 42 -18.72 12.65 -13.49
CA GLU A 42 -18.46 13.91 -12.80
C GLU A 42 -17.79 14.87 -13.77
N ASN A 43 -18.39 16.03 -13.98
CA ASN A 43 -17.91 17.06 -14.92
C ASN A 43 -17.64 16.54 -16.35
N GLY A 44 -18.43 15.56 -16.81
CA GLY A 44 -18.28 14.95 -18.13
C GLY A 44 -17.18 13.90 -18.23
N GLN A 45 -16.51 13.55 -17.13
CA GLN A 45 -15.56 12.46 -17.04
C GLN A 45 -16.21 11.20 -16.44
N ALA A 46 -16.01 10.06 -17.10
CA ALA A 46 -16.43 8.77 -16.55
C ALA A 46 -15.52 8.41 -15.36
N CYS A 47 -16.14 8.13 -14.22
CA CYS A 47 -15.48 7.75 -12.99
C CYS A 47 -16.08 6.47 -12.44
N GLN A 48 -15.33 5.76 -11.61
CA GLN A 48 -15.84 4.58 -10.89
C GLN A 48 -15.79 4.83 -9.39
N LEU A 49 -16.90 4.57 -8.72
CA LEU A 49 -17.02 4.66 -7.27
C LEU A 49 -17.10 3.25 -6.69
N MET A 50 -16.20 2.94 -5.77
CA MET A 50 -16.28 1.69 -5.04
C MET A 50 -17.39 1.74 -3.99
N LYS A 51 -18.43 0.93 -4.18
CA LYS A 51 -19.57 0.79 -3.24
C LYS A 51 -19.31 -0.27 -2.18
N ARG A 52 -18.57 -1.31 -2.53
CA ARG A 52 -18.21 -2.41 -1.64
C ARG A 52 -16.90 -3.04 -2.07
N GLY A 53 -16.13 -3.54 -1.15
CA GLY A 53 -14.85 -4.20 -1.40
C GLY A 53 -13.82 -3.82 -0.35
N VAL A 54 -12.58 -4.27 -0.54
CA VAL A 54 -11.44 -3.96 0.34
C VAL A 54 -10.38 -3.22 -0.47
N ILE A 55 -9.83 -2.15 0.07
CA ILE A 55 -8.67 -1.47 -0.51
C ILE A 55 -7.42 -1.82 0.31
N LEU A 56 -6.49 -2.52 -0.31
CA LEU A 56 -5.20 -2.86 0.27
C LEU A 56 -4.19 -1.75 -0.03
N ARG A 57 -3.92 -0.91 0.96
CA ARG A 57 -2.95 0.18 0.82
C ARG A 57 -1.57 -0.26 1.23
N HIS A 58 -0.61 -0.21 0.29
CA HIS A 58 0.78 -0.56 0.53
C HIS A 58 1.72 0.59 0.21
N MET A 59 2.49 1.02 1.21
CA MET A 59 3.54 2.02 1.06
C MET A 59 4.86 1.32 0.74
N VAL A 60 5.43 1.62 -0.41
CA VAL A 60 6.74 1.09 -0.81
C VAL A 60 7.84 1.83 -0.07
N LEU A 61 8.67 1.10 0.67
CA LEU A 61 9.78 1.67 1.43
C LEU A 61 11.08 1.70 0.62
N PRO A 62 11.92 2.74 0.79
CA PRO A 62 13.22 2.82 0.14
C PRO A 62 14.10 1.62 0.55
N LYS A 63 14.85 1.07 -0.41
CA LYS A 63 15.70 -0.13 -0.30
C LYS A 63 14.96 -1.46 -0.11
N HIS A 64 13.64 -1.45 0.08
CA HIS A 64 12.84 -2.65 0.37
C HIS A 64 11.81 -3.00 -0.71
N LYS A 65 12.11 -2.67 -1.98
CA LYS A 65 11.26 -3.04 -3.12
C LYS A 65 10.99 -4.55 -3.21
N ASP A 66 11.97 -5.37 -2.81
CA ASP A 66 11.86 -6.84 -2.89
C ASP A 66 10.90 -7.40 -1.82
N ASP A 67 10.79 -6.76 -0.67
CA ASP A 67 9.78 -7.09 0.35
C ASP A 67 8.37 -6.75 -0.17
N SER A 68 8.22 -5.61 -0.86
CA SER A 68 6.98 -5.23 -1.53
C SER A 68 6.58 -6.23 -2.62
N ILE A 69 7.54 -6.71 -3.42
CA ILE A 69 7.33 -7.72 -4.45
C ILE A 69 6.83 -9.04 -3.83
N ARG A 70 7.44 -9.49 -2.73
CA ARG A 70 6.98 -10.70 -2.01
C ARG A 70 5.57 -10.54 -1.46
N LEU A 71 5.24 -9.34 -0.94
CA LEU A 71 3.89 -9.04 -0.47
C LEU A 71 2.86 -9.10 -1.60
N LEU A 72 3.16 -8.51 -2.76
CA LEU A 72 2.27 -8.54 -3.94
C LEU A 72 2.06 -9.96 -4.45
N HIS A 73 3.12 -10.76 -4.49
CA HIS A 73 3.03 -12.17 -4.86
C HIS A 73 2.11 -12.94 -3.90
N TRP A 74 2.27 -12.73 -2.60
CA TRP A 74 1.38 -13.34 -1.61
C TRP A 74 -0.09 -12.88 -1.79
N ILE A 75 -0.33 -11.61 -2.06
CA ILE A 75 -1.67 -11.08 -2.32
C ILE A 75 -2.30 -11.81 -3.51
N HIS A 76 -1.57 -11.93 -4.62
CA HIS A 76 -2.02 -12.63 -5.82
C HIS A 76 -2.36 -14.10 -5.52
N ASP A 77 -1.51 -14.82 -4.79
CA ASP A 77 -1.67 -16.25 -4.58
C ASP A 77 -2.72 -16.62 -3.51
N ASN A 78 -3.01 -15.72 -2.58
CA ASN A 78 -3.77 -16.06 -1.37
C ASN A 78 -5.09 -15.32 -1.21
N LEU A 79 -5.36 -14.30 -2.02
CA LEU A 79 -6.60 -13.53 -1.95
C LEU A 79 -7.44 -13.74 -3.21
N PRO A 80 -8.77 -13.85 -3.09
CA PRO A 80 -9.65 -14.07 -4.23
C PRO A 80 -9.67 -12.83 -5.15
N GLU A 81 -9.44 -13.05 -6.44
CA GLU A 81 -9.57 -12.01 -7.46
C GLU A 81 -10.97 -11.38 -7.44
N GLY A 82 -11.07 -10.11 -7.78
CA GLY A 82 -12.35 -9.40 -7.81
C GLY A 82 -12.97 -9.06 -6.45
N HIS A 83 -12.21 -9.19 -5.35
CA HIS A 83 -12.70 -8.84 -4.01
C HIS A 83 -12.00 -7.62 -3.40
N PHE A 84 -10.91 -7.17 -4.01
CA PHE A 84 -10.11 -6.07 -3.49
C PHE A 84 -9.46 -5.24 -4.60
N LEU A 85 -9.04 -4.03 -4.22
CA LEU A 85 -8.16 -3.17 -5.01
C LEU A 85 -6.83 -3.00 -4.28
N VAL A 86 -5.72 -2.91 -5.03
CA VAL A 86 -4.41 -2.59 -4.47
C VAL A 86 -4.09 -1.12 -4.71
N SER A 87 -3.71 -0.41 -3.66
CA SER A 87 -3.24 0.99 -3.72
C SER A 87 -1.76 1.05 -3.36
N LEU A 88 -0.91 1.23 -4.38
CA LEU A 88 0.53 1.39 -4.18
C LEU A 88 0.87 2.86 -3.95
N MET A 89 1.51 3.15 -2.81
CA MET A 89 1.85 4.50 -2.39
C MET A 89 3.36 4.75 -2.46
N SER A 90 3.73 5.91 -3.01
CA SER A 90 5.11 6.41 -3.08
C SER A 90 5.42 7.51 -2.06
N GLN A 91 4.48 7.83 -1.17
CA GLN A 91 4.50 9.01 -0.29
C GLN A 91 5.40 8.87 0.94
N TYR A 92 6.28 7.88 0.98
CA TYR A 92 7.17 7.73 2.13
C TYR A 92 8.03 8.97 2.32
N THR A 93 7.92 9.59 3.49
CA THR A 93 8.79 10.68 3.96
C THR A 93 9.51 10.21 5.22
N PRO A 94 10.85 10.31 5.27
CA PRO A 94 11.60 9.92 6.45
C PRO A 94 11.44 10.95 7.57
N PHE A 95 11.02 10.49 8.77
CA PHE A 95 10.93 11.30 9.98
C PHE A 95 11.70 10.64 11.12
N TYR A 96 12.04 11.40 12.13
CA TYR A 96 12.71 10.94 13.36
C TYR A 96 13.95 10.09 13.06
N GLN A 97 14.01 8.90 13.61
CA GLN A 97 15.15 7.96 13.54
C GLN A 97 15.20 7.16 12.20
N ALA A 98 14.43 7.55 11.19
CA ALA A 98 14.41 6.83 9.91
C ALA A 98 15.80 6.72 9.25
N ALA A 99 16.64 7.74 9.41
CA ALA A 99 18.02 7.74 8.90
C ALA A 99 18.89 6.69 9.60
N ASP A 100 18.77 6.56 10.92
CA ASP A 100 19.55 5.63 11.74
C ASP A 100 19.17 4.17 11.42
N HIS A 101 17.93 3.96 11.00
CA HIS A 101 17.43 2.68 10.54
C HIS A 101 17.69 2.40 9.05
N GLY A 102 18.36 3.32 8.35
CA GLY A 102 18.79 3.12 6.96
C GLY A 102 17.72 3.42 5.89
N ILE A 103 16.57 3.99 6.27
CA ILE A 103 15.50 4.43 5.39
C ILE A 103 15.32 5.97 5.43
N GLY A 104 16.40 6.71 5.68
CA GLY A 104 16.41 8.17 5.79
C GLY A 104 16.28 8.94 4.47
N ARG A 105 15.75 8.34 3.42
CA ARG A 105 15.50 8.99 2.12
C ARG A 105 14.13 8.63 1.57
N ARG A 106 13.61 9.43 0.67
CA ARG A 106 12.43 9.09 -0.12
C ARG A 106 12.73 7.93 -1.07
N ILE A 107 11.67 7.24 -1.49
CA ILE A 107 11.76 6.19 -2.51
C ILE A 107 12.21 6.76 -3.85
N THR A 108 13.06 6.03 -4.57
CA THR A 108 13.46 6.40 -5.95
C THR A 108 12.36 6.01 -6.95
N THR A 109 12.38 6.68 -8.12
CA THR A 109 11.48 6.31 -9.23
C THR A 109 11.71 4.87 -9.68
N TYR A 110 12.96 4.42 -9.69
CA TYR A 110 13.31 3.06 -10.06
C TYR A 110 12.69 2.03 -9.11
N GLU A 111 12.86 2.21 -7.79
CA GLU A 111 12.32 1.29 -6.78
C GLU A 111 10.79 1.20 -6.89
N TYR A 112 10.12 2.34 -6.99
CA TYR A 112 8.66 2.38 -7.10
C TYR A 112 8.17 1.73 -8.40
N ARG A 113 8.75 2.09 -9.56
CA ARG A 113 8.38 1.52 -10.85
C ARG A 113 8.56 0.00 -10.90
N ARG A 114 9.60 -0.53 -10.27
CA ARG A 114 9.81 -1.99 -10.19
C ARG A 114 8.66 -2.68 -9.47
N VAL A 115 8.15 -2.11 -8.40
CA VAL A 115 7.01 -2.66 -7.65
C VAL A 115 5.71 -2.51 -8.44
N VAL A 116 5.49 -1.34 -9.07
CA VAL A 116 4.31 -1.09 -9.93
C VAL A 116 4.27 -2.06 -11.10
N ASN A 117 5.38 -2.20 -11.84
CA ASN A 117 5.44 -3.11 -12.99
C ASN A 117 5.15 -4.55 -12.57
N TYR A 118 5.70 -4.99 -11.43
CA TYR A 118 5.43 -6.32 -10.91
C TYR A 118 3.95 -6.52 -10.53
N ALA A 119 3.31 -5.51 -9.95
CA ALA A 119 1.87 -5.56 -9.68
C ALA A 119 1.05 -5.68 -10.98
N MET A 120 1.46 -4.96 -12.04
CA MET A 120 0.82 -5.06 -13.37
C MET A 120 1.00 -6.45 -13.98
N ASP A 121 2.20 -7.02 -13.91
CA ASP A 121 2.52 -8.36 -14.41
C ASP A 121 1.69 -9.45 -13.69
N LEU A 122 1.32 -9.23 -12.43
CA LEU A 122 0.43 -10.10 -11.63
C LEU A 122 -1.08 -9.83 -11.89
N GLY A 123 -1.44 -8.90 -12.77
CA GLY A 123 -2.85 -8.54 -12.98
C GLY A 123 -3.48 -7.69 -11.87
N LEU A 124 -2.70 -7.20 -10.91
CA LEU A 124 -3.16 -6.34 -9.80
C LEU A 124 -3.31 -4.86 -10.22
N SER A 125 -3.61 -4.62 -11.50
CA SER A 125 -3.63 -3.28 -12.12
C SER A 125 -4.91 -2.48 -11.90
N SER A 126 -5.98 -3.11 -11.43
CA SER A 126 -7.28 -2.46 -11.17
C SER A 126 -7.28 -1.51 -9.96
N GLY A 127 -6.13 -1.33 -9.33
CA GLY A 127 -5.97 -0.47 -8.17
C GLY A 127 -5.41 0.94 -8.46
N TYR A 128 -5.29 1.74 -7.41
CA TYR A 128 -4.77 3.10 -7.49
C TYR A 128 -3.24 3.10 -7.44
N MET A 129 -2.59 3.48 -8.53
CA MET A 129 -1.14 3.71 -8.59
C MET A 129 -0.87 5.20 -8.49
N GLN A 130 -0.30 5.65 -7.38
CA GLN A 130 -0.02 7.08 -7.19
C GLN A 130 1.09 7.57 -8.11
N GLN A 131 0.85 8.70 -8.78
CA GLN A 131 1.91 9.45 -9.43
C GLN A 131 2.79 10.15 -8.38
N LYS A 132 4.09 10.27 -8.64
CA LYS A 132 5.05 10.92 -7.71
C LYS A 132 4.69 12.37 -7.35
N SER A 133 3.91 13.05 -8.18
CA SER A 133 3.44 14.43 -7.95
C SER A 133 2.51 14.58 -6.73
N SER A 134 1.94 13.46 -6.25
CA SER A 134 1.06 13.47 -5.07
C SER A 134 1.79 13.37 -3.73
N ALA A 135 3.12 13.22 -3.71
CA ALA A 135 3.91 13.17 -2.49
C ALA A 135 4.28 14.58 -2.01
N LYS A 136 3.30 15.36 -1.58
CA LYS A 136 3.52 16.66 -0.93
C LYS A 136 3.64 16.48 0.58
N GLU A 137 4.54 17.24 1.21
CA GLU A 137 4.71 17.26 2.69
C GLU A 137 3.45 17.74 3.41
N GLU A 138 2.62 18.52 2.73
CA GLU A 138 1.36 19.09 3.20
C GLU A 138 0.33 18.04 3.71
N TYR A 139 0.48 16.77 3.31
CA TYR A 139 -0.40 15.67 3.76
C TYR A 139 0.11 14.92 4.99
N THR A 140 1.22 15.34 5.56
CA THR A 140 1.74 14.76 6.80
C THR A 140 1.46 15.77 7.91
N PRO A 141 0.52 15.48 8.85
CA PRO A 141 0.27 16.38 9.97
C PRO A 141 1.53 16.52 10.81
N SER A 142 1.77 17.72 11.34
CA SER A 142 2.80 17.91 12.34
C SER A 142 2.42 17.09 13.58
N PHE A 143 3.33 16.22 14.04
CA PHE A 143 3.13 15.44 15.27
C PHE A 143 3.56 16.24 16.50
N ASP A 144 3.14 17.49 16.59
CA ASP A 144 3.48 18.44 17.65
C ASP A 144 2.42 18.56 18.74
N LEU A 145 1.41 17.66 18.72
CA LEU A 145 0.27 17.63 19.62
C LEU A 145 -0.62 18.89 19.57
N THR A 146 -0.49 19.74 18.54
CA THR A 146 -1.43 20.84 18.33
C THR A 146 -2.76 20.30 17.82
N GLY A 147 -3.80 20.42 18.62
CA GLY A 147 -5.16 19.98 18.28
C GLY A 147 -5.65 18.74 19.02
N VAL A 148 -4.98 18.36 20.12
CA VAL A 148 -5.46 17.35 21.09
C VAL A 148 -5.93 18.07 22.34
#